data_39fd0c003bbfe18b3d30de22a7ef774f
#
_entry.id   39fd0c003bbfe18b3d30de22a7ef774f
#
_cell.length_a   1.000
_cell.length_b   1.000
_cell.length_c   1.000
_cell.angle_alpha   90.00
_cell.angle_beta   90.00
_cell.angle_gamma   90.00
#
_symmetry.space_group_name_H-M   'P 1'
#
loop_
_entity.id
_entity.type
_entity.pdbx_description
1 polymer ?
#
loop_
_entity_poly.entity_id
_entity_poly.type
_entity_poly.pdbx_seq_one_letter_code
_entity_poly.pdbx_strand_id
1 'polypeptide(L)'
;EENLQTVQRTLAEQRKEAELAEQKKDELILYLAHDIKTPLTSVIGYLSILDENKDMEQEQREKCIHVGLEKATKLEKLINEFFEITRFRQSDFALSKVKIDLHYMLIQLVDEFTPSLQAAQLEIEINMPKDVYIFGDANYLARAFQNIIKNAIAYSDTNSVIVISAVYQTDKVVISVINTGDTILPEQQEHIFEKFYRADEARQGNTGGAGLGLAIAKNIVALHGGNITVESENRK
;
A
#
# COMPACT_ATOMS: atom_id res chain seq x y z
N GLU A 1 -43.92 -18.96 10.52
CA GLU A 1 -43.88 -17.79 9.60
C GLU A 1 -42.70 -16.88 9.91
N GLU A 2 -42.44 -16.52 11.16
CA GLU A 2 -41.37 -15.65 11.62
C GLU A 2 -39.96 -16.19 11.23
N ASN A 3 -39.72 -17.49 11.37
CA ASN A 3 -38.46 -18.15 10.96
C ASN A 3 -38.24 -18.10 9.43
N LEU A 4 -39.31 -18.20 8.64
CA LEU A 4 -39.19 -18.15 7.18
C LEU A 4 -38.85 -16.77 6.69
N GLN A 5 -39.44 -15.73 7.28
CA GLN A 5 -39.13 -14.33 6.98
C GLN A 5 -37.68 -13.97 7.38
N THR A 6 -37.19 -14.47 8.52
CA THR A 6 -35.83 -14.25 8.96
C THR A 6 -34.81 -14.90 7.99
N VAL A 7 -35.08 -16.17 7.58
CA VAL A 7 -34.24 -16.86 6.59
C VAL A 7 -34.23 -16.16 5.24
N GLN A 8 -35.38 -15.69 4.75
CA GLN A 8 -35.48 -14.95 3.51
C GLN A 8 -34.71 -13.63 3.56
N ARG A 9 -34.78 -12.91 4.68
CA ARG A 9 -34.03 -11.68 4.88
C ARG A 9 -32.51 -11.93 4.90
N THR A 10 -32.05 -12.93 5.64
CA THR A 10 -30.63 -13.30 5.69
C THR A 10 -30.10 -13.73 4.33
N LEU A 11 -30.88 -14.50 3.56
CA LEU A 11 -30.53 -14.89 2.19
C LEU A 11 -30.47 -13.67 1.23
N ALA A 12 -31.37 -12.72 1.38
CA ALA A 12 -31.35 -11.49 0.58
C ALA A 12 -30.14 -10.60 0.90
N GLU A 13 -29.79 -10.50 2.20
CA GLU A 13 -28.60 -9.79 2.65
C GLU A 13 -27.30 -10.46 2.14
N GLN A 14 -27.20 -11.79 2.24
CA GLN A 14 -26.06 -12.54 1.71
C GLN A 14 -25.92 -12.44 0.18
N ARG A 15 -27.04 -12.46 -0.56
CA ARG A 15 -27.02 -12.24 -2.01
C ARG A 15 -26.52 -10.85 -2.36
N LYS A 16 -27.02 -9.84 -1.68
CA LYS A 16 -26.59 -8.44 -1.92
C LYS A 16 -25.10 -8.26 -1.60
N GLU A 17 -24.61 -8.86 -0.52
CA GLU A 17 -23.17 -8.85 -0.19
C GLU A 17 -22.34 -9.58 -1.25
N ALA A 18 -22.80 -10.71 -1.76
CA ALA A 18 -22.13 -11.47 -2.82
C ALA A 18 -22.09 -10.68 -4.13
N GLU A 19 -23.20 -10.06 -4.55
CA GLU A 19 -23.28 -9.22 -5.75
C GLU A 19 -22.36 -8.00 -5.63
N LEU A 20 -22.32 -7.34 -4.47
CA LEU A 20 -21.43 -6.21 -4.22
C LEU A 20 -19.95 -6.63 -4.24
N ALA A 21 -19.63 -7.82 -3.71
CA ALA A 21 -18.28 -8.38 -3.75
C ALA A 21 -17.83 -8.73 -5.18
N GLU A 22 -18.76 -9.20 -6.01
CA GLU A 22 -18.51 -9.50 -7.43
C GLU A 22 -18.31 -8.23 -8.24
N GLN A 23 -19.16 -7.22 -8.05
CA GLN A 23 -18.97 -5.90 -8.68
C GLN A 23 -17.62 -5.28 -8.30
N LYS A 24 -17.26 -5.28 -7.01
CA LYS A 24 -15.95 -4.78 -6.57
C LYS A 24 -14.77 -5.57 -7.17
N LYS A 25 -14.97 -6.87 -7.43
CA LYS A 25 -13.96 -7.71 -8.11
C LYS A 25 -13.81 -7.32 -9.59
N ASP A 26 -14.90 -7.07 -10.30
CA ASP A 26 -14.88 -6.70 -11.71
C ASP A 26 -14.30 -5.29 -11.91
N GLU A 27 -14.65 -4.34 -11.06
CA GLU A 27 -14.01 -3.01 -11.00
C GLU A 27 -12.51 -3.13 -10.76
N LEU A 28 -12.09 -4.03 -9.86
CA LEU A 28 -10.70 -4.34 -9.58
C LEU A 28 -9.95 -4.79 -10.84
N ILE A 29 -10.53 -5.72 -11.60
CA ILE A 29 -9.92 -6.27 -12.82
C ILE A 29 -9.81 -5.19 -13.88
N LEU A 30 -10.85 -4.38 -14.06
CA LEU A 30 -10.87 -3.29 -15.04
C LEU A 30 -9.80 -2.23 -14.73
N TYR A 31 -9.70 -1.83 -13.47
CA TYR A 31 -8.70 -0.86 -13.00
C TYR A 31 -7.27 -1.36 -13.22
N LEU A 32 -7.03 -2.62 -12.85
CA LEU A 32 -5.74 -3.25 -13.04
C LEU A 32 -5.35 -3.38 -14.51
N ALA A 33 -6.31 -3.76 -15.36
CA ALA A 33 -6.06 -3.87 -16.80
C ALA A 33 -5.64 -2.51 -17.40
N HIS A 34 -6.27 -1.41 -16.96
CA HIS A 34 -5.89 -0.06 -17.36
C HIS A 34 -4.49 0.32 -16.88
N ASP A 35 -4.20 0.09 -15.59
CA ASP A 35 -2.93 0.49 -14.97
C ASP A 35 -1.73 -0.36 -15.43
N ILE A 36 -1.97 -1.60 -15.86
CA ILE A 36 -0.99 -2.45 -16.53
C ILE A 36 -0.78 -2.02 -17.99
N LYS A 37 -1.85 -1.70 -18.72
CA LYS A 37 -1.80 -1.33 -20.13
C LYS A 37 -0.94 -0.09 -20.38
N THR A 38 -1.06 0.92 -19.52
CA THR A 38 -0.37 2.20 -19.68
C THR A 38 1.16 2.06 -19.67
N PRO A 39 1.82 1.51 -18.63
CA PRO A 39 3.27 1.30 -18.64
C PRO A 39 3.71 0.28 -19.70
N LEU A 40 2.93 -0.77 -19.97
CA LEU A 40 3.22 -1.74 -21.01
C LEU A 40 3.28 -1.10 -22.41
N THR A 41 2.28 -0.27 -22.74
CA THR A 41 2.26 0.48 -24.01
C THR A 41 3.48 1.40 -24.12
N SER A 42 3.88 2.04 -23.02
CA SER A 42 5.08 2.88 -22.99
C SER A 42 6.36 2.07 -23.23
N VAL A 43 6.51 0.91 -22.57
CA VAL A 43 7.66 0.01 -22.77
C VAL A 43 7.75 -0.42 -24.25
N ILE A 44 6.63 -0.89 -24.82
CA ILE A 44 6.58 -1.29 -26.23
C ILE A 44 6.94 -0.11 -27.14
N GLY A 45 6.39 1.09 -26.88
CA GLY A 45 6.67 2.28 -27.68
C GLY A 45 8.16 2.67 -27.68
N TYR A 46 8.81 2.68 -26.52
CA TYR A 46 10.25 3.00 -26.44
C TYR A 46 11.12 1.91 -27.08
N LEU A 47 10.75 0.63 -26.95
CA LEU A 47 11.45 -0.46 -27.63
C LEU A 47 11.26 -0.38 -29.15
N SER A 48 10.08 -0.05 -29.66
CA SER A 48 9.83 0.17 -31.09
C SER A 48 10.67 1.33 -31.65
N ILE A 49 10.74 2.45 -30.93
CA ILE A 49 11.58 3.59 -31.31
C ILE A 49 13.05 3.19 -31.42
N LEU A 50 13.54 2.36 -30.47
CA LEU A 50 14.92 1.87 -30.48
C LEU A 50 15.20 0.89 -31.63
N ASP A 51 14.22 0.08 -32.01
CA ASP A 51 14.34 -0.90 -33.10
C ASP A 51 14.30 -0.24 -34.47
N GLU A 52 13.42 0.73 -34.66
CA GLU A 52 13.22 1.45 -35.92
C GLU A 52 14.34 2.46 -36.23
N ASN A 53 14.97 3.04 -35.21
CA ASN A 53 15.97 4.12 -35.37
C ASN A 53 17.37 3.63 -34.98
N LYS A 54 18.00 2.85 -35.83
CA LYS A 54 19.35 2.28 -35.59
C LYS A 54 20.45 3.33 -35.51
N ASP A 55 20.28 4.45 -36.21
CA ASP A 55 21.24 5.57 -36.28
C ASP A 55 20.92 6.68 -35.24
N MET A 56 20.11 6.41 -34.24
CA MET A 56 19.76 7.34 -33.18
C MET A 56 20.99 7.77 -32.37
N GLU A 57 21.06 9.04 -32.03
CA GLU A 57 22.12 9.58 -31.16
C GLU A 57 22.14 8.85 -29.81
N GLN A 58 23.34 8.66 -29.28
CA GLN A 58 23.56 7.87 -28.07
C GLN A 58 22.76 8.42 -26.88
N GLU A 59 22.71 9.73 -26.69
CA GLU A 59 21.96 10.39 -25.61
C GLU A 59 20.45 10.06 -25.70
N GLN A 60 19.88 10.12 -26.89
CA GLN A 60 18.47 9.79 -27.11
C GLN A 60 18.20 8.30 -26.88
N ARG A 61 19.13 7.45 -27.28
CA ARG A 61 19.07 6.00 -27.06
C ARG A 61 19.07 5.67 -25.57
N GLU A 62 19.98 6.25 -24.82
CA GLU A 62 20.08 6.08 -23.36
C GLU A 62 18.81 6.55 -22.64
N LYS A 63 18.24 7.68 -23.07
CA LYS A 63 16.97 8.18 -22.55
C LYS A 63 15.81 7.22 -22.81
N CYS A 64 15.70 6.66 -24.01
CA CYS A 64 14.68 5.67 -24.34
C CYS A 64 14.80 4.40 -23.48
N ILE A 65 16.04 3.91 -23.31
CA ILE A 65 16.32 2.74 -22.45
C ILE A 65 15.95 3.05 -21.00
N HIS A 66 16.36 4.20 -20.48
CA HIS A 66 16.06 4.60 -19.09
C HIS A 66 14.56 4.66 -18.82
N VAL A 67 13.80 5.35 -19.69
CA VAL A 67 12.34 5.44 -19.53
C VAL A 67 11.68 4.10 -19.71
N GLY A 68 12.12 3.28 -20.68
CA GLY A 68 11.61 1.92 -20.87
C GLY A 68 11.81 1.05 -19.62
N LEU A 69 13.00 1.12 -19.02
CA LEU A 69 13.32 0.40 -17.78
C LEU A 69 12.47 0.87 -16.60
N GLU A 70 12.31 2.20 -16.42
CA GLU A 70 11.46 2.78 -15.39
C GLU A 70 10.01 2.26 -15.48
N LYS A 71 9.45 2.24 -16.71
CA LYS A 71 8.07 1.76 -16.93
C LYS A 71 7.95 0.24 -16.76
N ALA A 72 8.97 -0.54 -17.15
CA ALA A 72 9.00 -1.99 -16.90
C ALA A 72 9.07 -2.32 -15.40
N THR A 73 9.91 -1.63 -14.64
CA THR A 73 10.00 -1.78 -13.17
C THR A 73 8.68 -1.40 -12.48
N LYS A 74 8.02 -0.33 -12.94
CA LYS A 74 6.70 0.05 -12.44
C LYS A 74 5.66 -1.04 -12.71
N LEU A 75 5.68 -1.65 -13.89
CA LEU A 75 4.78 -2.74 -14.28
C LEU A 75 5.02 -3.99 -13.42
N GLU A 76 6.27 -4.38 -13.22
CA GLU A 76 6.63 -5.50 -12.34
C GLU A 76 6.09 -5.30 -10.92
N LYS A 77 6.25 -4.10 -10.36
CA LYS A 77 5.73 -3.76 -9.04
C LYS A 77 4.20 -3.90 -8.97
N LEU A 78 3.48 -3.40 -9.97
CA LEU A 78 2.01 -3.52 -10.04
C LEU A 78 1.56 -4.98 -10.09
N ILE A 79 2.23 -5.80 -10.88
CA ILE A 79 1.95 -7.24 -10.98
C ILE A 79 2.19 -7.93 -9.64
N ASN A 80 3.30 -7.64 -8.97
CA ASN A 80 3.62 -8.22 -7.67
C ASN A 80 2.59 -7.81 -6.59
N GLU A 81 2.18 -6.54 -6.55
CA GLU A 81 1.14 -6.05 -5.65
C GLU A 81 -0.22 -6.75 -5.90
N PHE A 82 -0.55 -7.01 -7.16
CA PHE A 82 -1.77 -7.75 -7.51
C PHE A 82 -1.73 -9.21 -7.06
N PHE A 83 -0.64 -9.92 -7.33
CA PHE A 83 -0.50 -11.32 -6.89
C PHE A 83 -0.65 -11.45 -5.38
N GLU A 84 -0.18 -10.50 -4.62
CA GLU A 84 -0.34 -10.52 -3.17
C GLU A 84 -1.78 -10.37 -2.72
N ILE A 85 -2.52 -9.43 -3.30
CA ILE A 85 -3.94 -9.25 -2.96
C ILE A 85 -4.76 -10.49 -3.28
N THR A 86 -4.41 -11.20 -4.36
CA THR A 86 -5.09 -12.44 -4.73
C THR A 86 -4.70 -13.61 -3.83
N ARG A 87 -3.44 -13.67 -3.41
CA ARG A 87 -2.91 -14.74 -2.54
C ARG A 87 -3.53 -14.73 -1.13
N PHE A 88 -3.82 -13.56 -0.58
CA PHE A 88 -4.47 -13.44 0.74
C PHE A 88 -5.91 -13.97 0.81
N ARG A 89 -6.53 -14.30 -0.33
CA ARG A 89 -7.88 -14.89 -0.38
C ARG A 89 -7.92 -16.41 -0.20
N GLN A 90 -6.79 -17.09 -0.27
CA GLN A 90 -6.76 -18.54 -0.10
C GLN A 90 -6.72 -18.89 1.40
N SER A 91 -7.69 -19.67 1.83
CA SER A 91 -7.92 -20.09 3.22
C SER A 91 -6.80 -20.95 3.84
N ASP A 92 -5.83 -21.37 3.06
CA ASP A 92 -4.75 -22.28 3.50
C ASP A 92 -3.42 -21.54 3.80
N PHE A 93 -3.48 -20.22 4.03
CA PHE A 93 -2.28 -19.43 4.25
C PHE A 93 -1.82 -19.54 5.72
N ALA A 94 -0.78 -20.35 5.96
CA ALA A 94 -0.15 -20.47 7.27
C ALA A 94 0.95 -19.40 7.44
N LEU A 95 0.79 -18.51 8.44
CA LEU A 95 1.82 -17.57 8.84
C LEU A 95 2.96 -18.29 9.57
N SER A 96 4.20 -18.00 9.20
CA SER A 96 5.39 -18.43 9.95
C SER A 96 5.65 -17.47 11.11
N LYS A 97 4.89 -17.63 12.20
CA LYS A 97 4.96 -16.70 13.35
C LYS A 97 6.19 -16.97 14.21
N VAL A 98 6.98 -15.93 14.42
CA VAL A 98 8.16 -15.91 15.29
C VAL A 98 8.11 -14.71 16.25
N LYS A 99 8.94 -14.73 17.30
CA LYS A 99 9.13 -13.54 18.15
C LYS A 99 10.00 -12.54 17.38
N ILE A 100 9.51 -11.32 17.22
CA ILE A 100 10.13 -10.25 16.44
C ILE A 100 10.48 -9.12 17.37
N ASP A 101 11.74 -8.65 17.31
CA ASP A 101 12.16 -7.38 17.89
C ASP A 101 11.65 -6.25 16.98
N LEU A 102 10.57 -5.58 17.43
CA LEU A 102 9.90 -4.57 16.63
C LEU A 102 10.79 -3.33 16.45
N HIS A 103 11.53 -2.93 17.50
CA HIS A 103 12.39 -1.76 17.42
C HIS A 103 13.50 -1.98 16.38
N TYR A 104 14.15 -3.15 16.41
CA TYR A 104 15.19 -3.49 15.44
C TYR A 104 14.65 -3.58 14.00
N MET A 105 13.49 -4.21 13.82
CA MET A 105 12.82 -4.29 12.51
C MET A 105 12.54 -2.90 11.94
N LEU A 106 12.00 -1.98 12.73
CA LEU A 106 11.67 -0.64 12.27
C LEU A 106 12.91 0.19 11.93
N ILE A 107 14.01 0.06 12.70
CA ILE A 107 15.29 0.69 12.36
C ILE A 107 15.76 0.22 10.98
N GLN A 108 15.80 -1.10 10.75
CA GLN A 108 16.24 -1.64 9.46
C GLN A 108 15.37 -1.15 8.30
N LEU A 109 14.06 -1.10 8.51
CA LEU A 109 13.14 -0.61 7.48
C LEU A 109 13.34 0.89 7.19
N VAL A 110 13.54 1.71 8.21
CA VAL A 110 13.79 3.16 8.04
C VAL A 110 15.10 3.40 7.28
N ASP A 111 16.15 2.61 7.55
CA ASP A 111 17.43 2.69 6.83
C ASP A 111 17.23 2.45 5.31
N GLU A 112 16.36 1.52 4.92
CA GLU A 112 16.03 1.30 3.50
C GLU A 112 15.40 2.51 2.82
N PHE A 113 14.69 3.37 3.58
CA PHE A 113 14.03 4.58 3.05
C PHE A 113 14.91 5.83 3.06
N THR A 114 16.14 5.77 3.56
CA THR A 114 17.05 6.93 3.64
C THR A 114 17.15 7.71 2.33
N PRO A 115 17.33 7.09 1.13
CA PRO A 115 17.40 7.84 -0.12
C PRO A 115 16.08 8.58 -0.43
N SER A 116 14.95 7.96 -0.15
CA SER A 116 13.61 8.55 -0.40
C SER A 116 13.32 9.70 0.55
N LEU A 117 13.73 9.57 1.82
CA LEU A 117 13.60 10.60 2.84
C LEU A 117 14.44 11.83 2.47
N GLN A 118 15.69 11.62 2.08
CA GLN A 118 16.57 12.71 1.63
C GLN A 118 16.00 13.43 0.41
N ALA A 119 15.50 12.69 -0.58
CA ALA A 119 14.90 13.27 -1.78
C ALA A 119 13.63 14.09 -1.47
N ALA A 120 12.84 13.68 -0.46
CA ALA A 120 11.64 14.37 -0.01
C ALA A 120 11.91 15.42 1.08
N GLN A 121 13.14 15.56 1.54
CA GLN A 121 13.54 16.44 2.66
C GLN A 121 12.76 16.13 3.96
N LEU A 122 12.63 14.84 4.27
CA LEU A 122 11.90 14.33 5.44
C LEU A 122 12.86 13.64 6.41
N GLU A 123 12.45 13.62 7.67
CA GLU A 123 13.10 12.85 8.72
C GLU A 123 12.12 11.83 9.33
N ILE A 124 12.63 10.72 9.84
CA ILE A 124 11.84 9.76 10.62
C ILE A 124 12.44 9.66 12.03
N GLU A 125 11.59 9.81 13.04
CA GLU A 125 11.92 9.54 14.43
C GLU A 125 11.22 8.28 14.92
N ILE A 126 11.99 7.35 15.51
CA ILE A 126 11.46 6.15 16.18
C ILE A 126 11.41 6.40 17.68
N ASN A 127 10.22 6.65 18.19
CA ASN A 127 9.97 6.97 19.60
C ASN A 127 9.26 5.82 20.31
N MET A 128 10.03 4.77 20.64
CA MET A 128 9.51 3.57 21.30
C MET A 128 10.58 2.90 22.19
N PRO A 129 10.18 2.12 23.21
CA PRO A 129 11.11 1.32 23.99
C PRO A 129 11.88 0.32 23.10
N LYS A 130 13.13 0.01 23.48
CA LYS A 130 13.98 -0.92 22.72
C LYS A 130 13.56 -2.39 22.86
N ASP A 131 12.81 -2.72 23.89
CA ASP A 131 12.41 -4.08 24.27
C ASP A 131 10.96 -4.41 23.88
N VAL A 132 10.47 -3.84 22.79
CA VAL A 132 9.13 -4.13 22.25
C VAL A 132 9.19 -5.34 21.34
N TYR A 133 8.53 -6.40 21.76
CA TYR A 133 8.44 -7.66 21.00
C TYR A 133 7.00 -7.95 20.60
N ILE A 134 6.83 -8.43 19.37
CA ILE A 134 5.56 -8.94 18.85
C ILE A 134 5.73 -10.37 18.33
N PHE A 135 4.63 -11.12 18.21
CA PHE A 135 4.64 -12.48 17.67
C PHE A 135 3.91 -12.50 16.34
N GLY A 136 4.62 -12.75 15.24
CA GLY A 136 4.08 -12.67 13.90
C GLY A 136 5.02 -13.16 12.83
N ASP A 137 4.61 -13.06 11.59
CA ASP A 137 5.44 -13.34 10.42
C ASP A 137 6.24 -12.10 10.06
N ALA A 138 7.57 -12.20 10.20
CA ALA A 138 8.48 -11.06 10.04
C ALA A 138 8.41 -10.44 8.63
N ASN A 139 8.31 -11.26 7.59
CA ASN A 139 8.29 -10.78 6.21
C ASN A 139 7.00 -10.00 5.91
N TYR A 140 5.86 -10.52 6.36
CA TYR A 140 4.58 -9.85 6.16
C TYR A 140 4.46 -8.57 7.00
N LEU A 141 4.90 -8.59 8.26
CA LEU A 141 4.86 -7.38 9.09
C LEU A 141 5.81 -6.30 8.57
N ALA A 142 7.03 -6.66 8.17
CA ALA A 142 7.96 -5.72 7.51
C ALA A 142 7.29 -5.07 6.28
N ARG A 143 6.59 -5.86 5.47
CA ARG A 143 5.87 -5.34 4.31
C ARG A 143 4.70 -4.43 4.67
N ALA A 144 3.94 -4.73 5.71
CA ALA A 144 2.89 -3.84 6.20
C ALA A 144 3.48 -2.48 6.59
N PHE A 145 4.57 -2.47 7.37
CA PHE A 145 5.27 -1.25 7.75
C PHE A 145 5.85 -0.51 6.54
N GLN A 146 6.47 -1.21 5.60
CA GLN A 146 6.96 -0.59 4.36
C GLN A 146 5.84 0.15 3.60
N ASN A 147 4.65 -0.43 3.50
CA ASN A 147 3.52 0.20 2.84
C ASN A 147 3.02 1.44 3.60
N ILE A 148 2.98 1.38 4.93
CA ILE A 148 2.58 2.52 5.77
C ILE A 148 3.64 3.64 5.69
N ILE A 149 4.93 3.31 5.81
CA ILE A 149 6.03 4.28 5.74
C ILE A 149 6.09 4.93 4.36
N LYS A 150 5.95 4.16 3.27
CA LYS A 150 5.86 4.71 1.90
C LYS A 150 4.71 5.70 1.76
N ASN A 151 3.56 5.39 2.34
CA ASN A 151 2.41 6.27 2.33
C ASN A 151 2.72 7.55 3.12
N ALA A 152 3.28 7.44 4.32
CA ALA A 152 3.68 8.59 5.12
C ALA A 152 4.67 9.50 4.38
N ILE A 153 5.70 8.93 3.73
CA ILE A 153 6.66 9.70 2.92
C ILE A 153 5.98 10.41 1.75
N ALA A 154 5.06 9.72 1.04
CA ALA A 154 4.42 10.26 -0.16
C ALA A 154 3.45 11.43 0.13
N TYR A 155 2.89 11.47 1.34
CA TYR A 155 1.88 12.46 1.73
C TYR A 155 2.32 13.39 2.86
N SER A 156 3.61 13.41 3.18
CA SER A 156 4.18 14.37 4.14
C SER A 156 4.54 15.68 3.46
N ASP A 157 4.40 16.76 4.22
CA ASP A 157 4.94 18.05 3.84
C ASP A 157 6.47 18.02 3.83
N THR A 158 7.08 18.72 2.89
CA THR A 158 8.53 18.94 2.85
C THR A 158 9.04 19.52 4.17
N ASN A 159 10.23 19.10 4.60
CA ASN A 159 10.86 19.51 5.86
C ASN A 159 10.04 19.16 7.12
N SER A 160 9.20 18.13 7.07
CA SER A 160 8.49 17.62 8.24
C SER A 160 9.14 16.35 8.79
N VAL A 161 8.67 15.92 9.97
CA VAL A 161 9.14 14.73 10.66
C VAL A 161 8.01 13.71 10.70
N ILE A 162 8.30 12.47 10.30
CA ILE A 162 7.42 11.33 10.48
C ILE A 162 7.79 10.67 11.82
N VAL A 163 6.82 10.49 12.71
CA VAL A 163 7.06 9.87 14.03
C VAL A 163 6.47 8.48 14.06
N ILE A 164 7.31 7.48 14.35
CA ILE A 164 6.89 6.10 14.59
C ILE A 164 6.97 5.84 16.08
N SER A 165 5.86 5.46 16.71
CA SER A 165 5.81 5.16 18.14
C SER A 165 5.13 3.82 18.40
N ALA A 166 5.45 3.20 19.54
CA ALA A 166 4.80 1.98 19.99
C ALA A 166 4.55 2.01 21.49
N VAL A 167 3.36 1.56 21.90
CA VAL A 167 2.94 1.52 23.31
C VAL A 167 2.31 0.15 23.59
N TYR A 168 2.73 -0.48 24.69
CA TYR A 168 2.05 -1.66 25.22
C TYR A 168 0.72 -1.27 25.85
N GLN A 169 -0.33 -1.98 25.46
CA GLN A 169 -1.64 -1.93 26.08
C GLN A 169 -2.01 -3.36 26.47
N THR A 170 -2.18 -3.65 27.74
CA THR A 170 -2.56 -4.91 28.37
C THR A 170 -2.17 -6.19 27.61
N ASP A 171 -2.76 -6.47 26.45
CA ASP A 171 -2.60 -7.68 25.62
C ASP A 171 -2.16 -7.41 24.16
N LYS A 172 -1.91 -6.16 23.81
CA LYS A 172 -1.53 -5.74 22.47
C LYS A 172 -0.47 -4.64 22.46
N VAL A 173 0.21 -4.50 21.35
CA VAL A 173 1.07 -3.36 21.04
C VAL A 173 0.33 -2.46 20.07
N VAL A 174 0.17 -1.19 20.43
CA VAL A 174 -0.33 -0.17 19.53
C VAL A 174 0.86 0.54 18.89
N ILE A 175 0.92 0.54 17.58
CA ILE A 175 1.97 1.17 16.80
C ILE A 175 1.33 2.31 16.02
N SER A 176 1.88 3.51 16.15
CA SER A 176 1.40 4.70 15.45
C SER A 176 2.47 5.24 14.51
N VAL A 177 2.08 5.57 13.29
CA VAL A 177 2.91 6.28 12.32
C VAL A 177 2.21 7.60 12.04
N ILE A 178 2.84 8.70 12.44
CA ILE A 178 2.26 10.06 12.39
C ILE A 178 3.09 10.87 11.41
N ASN A 179 2.43 11.50 10.47
CA ASN A 179 3.04 12.43 9.52
C ASN A 179 2.23 13.74 9.44
N THR A 180 2.87 14.81 9.02
CA THR A 180 2.23 16.09 8.74
C THR A 180 2.00 16.22 7.24
N GLY A 181 0.76 16.43 6.82
CA GLY A 181 0.38 16.51 5.40
C GLY A 181 -1.02 17.07 5.25
N ASP A 182 -1.61 16.94 4.08
CA ASP A 182 -2.98 17.36 3.84
C ASP A 182 -3.97 16.57 4.70
N THR A 183 -5.02 17.25 5.15
CA THR A 183 -6.06 16.65 5.98
C THR A 183 -6.85 15.63 5.18
N ILE A 184 -6.97 14.41 5.72
CA ILE A 184 -7.84 13.38 5.15
C ILE A 184 -9.25 13.63 5.67
N LEU A 185 -10.18 13.93 4.77
CA LEU A 185 -11.57 14.18 5.13
C LEU A 185 -12.22 12.94 5.76
N PRO A 186 -13.18 13.08 6.69
CA PRO A 186 -13.83 11.94 7.33
C PRO A 186 -14.38 10.91 6.35
N GLU A 187 -14.97 11.37 5.25
CA GLU A 187 -15.48 10.50 4.17
C GLU A 187 -14.36 9.70 3.49
N GLN A 188 -13.17 10.29 3.35
CA GLN A 188 -12.00 9.62 2.78
C GLN A 188 -11.39 8.60 3.75
N GLN A 189 -11.39 8.90 5.06
CA GLN A 189 -10.82 8.02 6.10
C GLN A 189 -11.48 6.63 6.12
N GLU A 190 -12.76 6.53 5.77
CA GLU A 190 -13.48 5.26 5.67
C GLU A 190 -12.97 4.40 4.51
N HIS A 191 -12.47 5.04 3.44
CA HIS A 191 -12.12 4.40 2.17
C HIS A 191 -10.62 4.21 1.94
N ILE A 192 -9.72 4.89 2.68
CA ILE A 192 -8.27 4.83 2.39
C ILE A 192 -7.65 3.43 2.45
N PHE A 193 -8.29 2.50 3.13
CA PHE A 193 -7.89 1.10 3.19
C PHE A 193 -8.56 0.23 2.12
N GLU A 194 -9.44 0.81 1.29
CA GLU A 194 -10.01 0.09 0.16
C GLU A 194 -8.98 -0.05 -0.97
N LYS A 195 -9.10 -1.14 -1.72
CA LYS A 195 -8.20 -1.41 -2.84
C LYS A 195 -8.40 -0.36 -3.93
N PHE A 196 -7.30 0.18 -4.46
CA PHE A 196 -7.27 1.20 -5.53
C PHE A 196 -7.91 2.54 -5.16
N TYR A 197 -8.30 2.72 -3.91
CA TYR A 197 -8.76 4.01 -3.46
C TYR A 197 -7.61 5.03 -3.47
N ARG A 198 -7.87 6.18 -4.05
CA ARG A 198 -7.00 7.36 -4.08
C ARG A 198 -7.87 8.59 -3.97
N ALA A 199 -7.54 9.51 -3.08
CA ALA A 199 -8.17 10.83 -3.05
C ALA A 199 -7.97 11.53 -4.40
N ASP A 200 -8.96 12.29 -4.88
CA ASP A 200 -8.99 12.84 -6.25
C ASP A 200 -7.78 13.73 -6.57
N GLU A 201 -7.26 14.48 -5.63
CA GLU A 201 -6.06 15.29 -5.78
C GLU A 201 -4.79 14.46 -5.99
N ALA A 202 -4.70 13.27 -5.39
CA ALA A 202 -3.60 12.33 -5.58
C ALA A 202 -3.59 11.66 -6.96
N ARG A 203 -4.69 11.71 -7.70
CA ARG A 203 -4.79 11.17 -9.07
C ARG A 203 -4.01 11.99 -10.09
N GLN A 204 -3.86 13.31 -9.87
CA GLN A 204 -3.17 14.22 -10.78
C GLN A 204 -1.65 14.31 -10.54
N GLY A 205 -1.16 13.84 -9.39
CA GLY A 205 0.26 13.88 -9.01
C GLY A 205 1.00 12.58 -9.38
N ASN A 206 2.29 12.73 -9.68
CA ASN A 206 3.21 11.62 -9.98
C ASN A 206 3.58 10.79 -8.72
N THR A 207 3.02 11.12 -7.55
CA THR A 207 3.39 10.62 -6.22
C THR A 207 2.70 9.33 -5.81
N GLY A 208 1.80 8.76 -6.63
CA GLY A 208 0.96 7.67 -6.17
C GLY A 208 1.31 6.29 -6.72
N GLY A 209 1.42 5.32 -5.85
CA GLY A 209 1.28 3.90 -6.18
C GLY A 209 -0.15 3.56 -6.64
N ALA A 210 -0.40 2.28 -6.92
CA ALA A 210 -1.69 1.75 -7.41
C ALA A 210 -2.87 1.83 -6.41
N GLY A 211 -2.72 2.48 -5.26
CA GLY A 211 -3.75 2.49 -4.20
C GLY A 211 -3.92 1.14 -3.49
N LEU A 212 -2.91 0.29 -3.54
CA LEU A 212 -2.94 -1.06 -2.98
C LEU A 212 -2.20 -1.17 -1.64
N GLY A 213 -1.26 -0.28 -1.36
CA GLY A 213 -0.35 -0.39 -0.22
C GLY A 213 -1.06 -0.46 1.13
N LEU A 214 -1.99 0.46 1.41
CA LEU A 214 -2.74 0.47 2.67
C LEU A 214 -3.71 -0.72 2.77
N ALA A 215 -4.30 -1.16 1.66
CA ALA A 215 -5.13 -2.36 1.63
C ALA A 215 -4.32 -3.63 1.94
N ILE A 216 -3.09 -3.74 1.42
CA ILE A 216 -2.15 -4.81 1.74
C ILE A 216 -1.79 -4.76 3.23
N ALA A 217 -1.44 -3.59 3.77
CA ALA A 217 -1.13 -3.43 5.19
C ALA A 217 -2.31 -3.86 6.06
N LYS A 218 -3.54 -3.44 5.75
CA LYS A 218 -4.76 -3.84 6.47
C LYS A 218 -4.95 -5.35 6.48
N ASN A 219 -4.79 -6.00 5.32
CA ASN A 219 -4.91 -7.45 5.22
C ASN A 219 -3.86 -8.19 6.07
N ILE A 220 -2.60 -7.74 6.01
CA ILE A 220 -1.52 -8.34 6.81
C ILE A 220 -1.80 -8.19 8.30
N VAL A 221 -2.19 -7.00 8.75
CA VAL A 221 -2.53 -6.74 10.16
C VAL A 221 -3.70 -7.64 10.60
N ALA A 222 -4.74 -7.77 9.78
CA ALA A 222 -5.89 -8.63 10.05
C ALA A 222 -5.50 -10.12 10.15
N LEU A 223 -4.61 -10.62 9.28
CA LEU A 223 -4.07 -11.99 9.36
C LEU A 223 -3.32 -12.26 10.67
N HIS A 224 -2.74 -11.22 11.27
CA HIS A 224 -2.07 -11.29 12.56
C HIS A 224 -3.03 -11.11 13.75
N GLY A 225 -4.35 -10.96 13.49
CA GLY A 225 -5.37 -10.72 14.52
C GLY A 225 -5.42 -9.29 15.03
N GLY A 226 -4.76 -8.36 14.34
CA GLY A 226 -4.75 -6.94 14.65
C GLY A 226 -5.81 -6.14 13.89
N ASN A 227 -5.85 -4.84 14.16
CA ASN A 227 -6.65 -3.86 13.46
C ASN A 227 -5.79 -2.65 13.06
N ILE A 228 -6.16 -1.97 11.98
CA ILE A 228 -5.52 -0.73 11.53
C ILE A 228 -6.60 0.34 11.35
N THR A 229 -6.32 1.54 11.86
CA THR A 229 -7.20 2.70 11.78
C THR A 229 -6.41 3.91 11.30
N VAL A 230 -7.12 4.93 10.89
CA VAL A 230 -6.56 6.25 10.55
C VAL A 230 -7.32 7.32 11.32
N GLU A 231 -6.59 8.33 11.72
CA GLU A 231 -7.12 9.56 12.29
C GLU A 231 -6.41 10.71 11.59
N SER A 232 -7.14 11.74 11.23
CA SER A 232 -6.60 12.96 10.64
C SER A 232 -7.27 14.16 11.26
N GLU A 233 -6.46 15.06 11.79
CA GLU A 233 -6.92 16.30 12.43
C GLU A 233 -6.73 17.46 11.45
N ASN A 234 -7.67 18.40 11.46
CA ASN A 234 -7.52 19.63 10.69
C ASN A 234 -6.34 20.44 11.20
N ARG A 235 -5.49 20.92 10.32
CA ARG A 235 -4.53 21.96 10.65
C ARG A 235 -5.28 23.19 11.16
N LYS A 236 -4.96 23.63 12.37
CA LYS A 236 -5.38 24.94 12.90
C LYS A 236 -4.39 26.01 12.44
#